data_5c38d17817db199d4e3cc525312d2c0a
#
_entry.id   5c38d17817db199d4e3cc525312d2c0a
#
_cell.length_a   1.000
_cell.length_b   1.000
_cell.length_c   1.000
_cell.angle_alpha   90.00
_cell.angle_beta   90.00
_cell.angle_gamma   90.00
#
_symmetry.space_group_name_H-M   'P 1'
#
loop_
_entity.id
_entity.type
_entity.pdbx_description
1 polymer ?
#
loop_
_entity_poly.entity_id
_entity_poly.type
_entity_poly.pdbx_seq_one_letter_code
_entity_poly.pdbx_strand_id
1 'polypeptide(L)'
;KTVIMNAVFNLLEGTGIPYTVVEQMSETALWYDMDRINQSRFLAIPEAQKCPEAIIEILKTWADDREAVRKRTDVTIQDVREQILYPKFVFVCKAVENKRGDAFLDAELERRYMVTHTNPTVKQTEDVIKYKLDTFAKPHEDLVTMKDEEIDALRKHIANCIIERDDSQGVKVRNPCAPFLYDLIPTLFPIARSKVHYYLKLINAVARFYPGELVRVERDGVQYGLITPKHNWLATQIYIDTFVTECLQMPSHGTDILKLIPDTEIDKYGMVTAEVIKMSKKEIQQAARQAGLPFAQKNINPLLTSLVMLGFLEQEEEDKKVTYFKSALVREPSTKIDWGELMRGTADLMRDTWPEIAEEYIRNYCTEIEVINPFDNTKHVLSAGETQKEVKTEDIDYGGWYE
;
A
#
# COMPACT_ATOMS: atom_id res chain seq x y z
N LYS A 1 6.86 7.90 11.93
CA LYS A 1 6.07 6.68 12.27
C LYS A 1 5.07 6.98 13.36
N THR A 2 5.51 7.43 14.53
CA THR A 2 4.64 7.84 15.64
C THR A 2 3.65 8.92 15.21
N VAL A 3 4.06 9.86 14.36
CA VAL A 3 3.18 10.91 13.82
C VAL A 3 2.03 10.30 13.00
N ILE A 4 2.33 9.37 12.09
CA ILE A 4 1.29 8.70 11.27
C ILE A 4 0.35 7.90 12.16
N MET A 5 0.89 7.16 13.11
CA MET A 5 0.09 6.38 14.05
C MET A 5 -0.82 7.27 14.89
N ASN A 6 -0.28 8.37 15.44
CA ASN A 6 -1.07 9.33 16.21
C ASN A 6 -2.16 9.99 15.34
N ALA A 7 -1.86 10.30 14.08
CA ALA A 7 -2.86 10.83 13.16
C ALA A 7 -4.02 9.85 12.95
N VAL A 8 -3.72 8.55 12.74
CA VAL A 8 -4.76 7.51 12.63
C VAL A 8 -5.59 7.42 13.91
N PHE A 9 -4.96 7.46 15.10
CA PHE A 9 -5.70 7.40 16.37
C PHE A 9 -6.51 8.66 16.63
N ASN A 10 -5.98 9.83 16.31
CA ASN A 10 -6.76 11.07 16.39
C ASN A 10 -8.00 11.04 15.50
N LEU A 11 -7.92 10.40 14.32
CA LEU A 11 -9.08 10.19 13.47
C LEU A 11 -10.07 9.18 14.06
N LEU A 12 -9.60 8.13 14.73
CA LEU A 12 -10.46 7.14 15.39
C LEU A 12 -11.09 7.69 16.68
N GLU A 13 -10.43 8.65 17.32
CA GLU A 13 -10.94 9.31 18.51
C GLU A 13 -12.25 10.06 18.21
N GLY A 14 -13.28 9.80 18.99
CA GLY A 14 -14.62 10.35 18.76
C GLY A 14 -15.49 9.61 17.74
N THR A 15 -14.97 8.58 17.03
CA THR A 15 -15.78 7.73 16.14
C THR A 15 -16.57 6.67 16.89
N GLY A 16 -16.29 6.44 18.17
CA GLY A 16 -16.84 5.32 18.94
C GLY A 16 -16.22 3.96 18.62
N ILE A 17 -15.22 3.90 17.73
CA ILE A 17 -14.53 2.67 17.36
C ILE A 17 -13.46 2.36 18.43
N PRO A 18 -13.59 1.26 19.17
CA PRO A 18 -12.65 0.94 20.24
C PRO A 18 -11.30 0.49 19.66
N TYR A 19 -10.22 1.04 20.19
CA TYR A 19 -8.86 0.64 19.86
C TYR A 19 -7.99 0.46 21.11
N THR A 20 -6.92 -0.33 20.98
CA THR A 20 -5.93 -0.54 22.03
C THR A 20 -4.53 -0.32 21.49
N VAL A 21 -3.70 0.41 22.23
CA VAL A 21 -2.27 0.58 21.95
C VAL A 21 -1.46 -0.31 22.87
N VAL A 22 -0.57 -1.10 22.31
CA VAL A 22 0.32 -2.02 23.02
C VAL A 22 1.76 -1.60 22.77
N GLU A 23 2.34 -0.83 23.67
CA GLU A 23 3.73 -0.35 23.53
C GLU A 23 4.76 -1.41 23.91
N GLN A 24 4.56 -2.04 25.06
CA GLN A 24 5.38 -3.15 25.55
C GLN A 24 4.47 -4.12 26.28
N MET A 25 4.41 -5.35 25.83
CA MET A 25 3.57 -6.37 26.44
C MET A 25 4.26 -7.72 26.38
N SER A 26 4.28 -8.42 27.52
CA SER A 26 4.64 -9.83 27.52
C SER A 26 3.46 -10.67 26.98
N GLU A 27 3.77 -11.87 26.51
CA GLU A 27 2.72 -12.81 26.09
C GLU A 27 1.68 -13.01 27.18
N THR A 28 2.13 -13.20 28.41
CA THR A 28 1.23 -13.42 29.57
C THR A 28 0.33 -12.23 29.82
N ALA A 29 0.85 -11.00 29.72
CA ALA A 29 0.06 -9.78 29.89
C ALA A 29 -1.02 -9.63 28.79
N LEU A 30 -0.70 -10.00 27.55
CA LEU A 30 -1.66 -9.99 26.45
C LEU A 30 -2.89 -10.88 26.75
N TRP A 31 -2.66 -12.06 27.29
CA TRP A 31 -3.74 -12.99 27.65
C TRP A 31 -4.52 -12.56 28.90
N TYR A 32 -3.87 -11.87 29.84
CA TYR A 32 -4.59 -11.30 30.99
C TYR A 32 -5.46 -10.12 30.60
N ASP A 33 -5.09 -9.35 29.59
CA ASP A 33 -5.86 -8.21 29.08
C ASP A 33 -6.80 -8.60 27.93
N MET A 34 -7.09 -9.89 27.79
CA MET A 34 -7.87 -10.49 26.70
C MET A 34 -9.21 -9.80 26.50
N ASP A 35 -9.93 -9.51 27.59
CA ASP A 35 -11.27 -8.91 27.51
C ASP A 35 -11.21 -7.51 26.86
N ARG A 36 -10.27 -6.67 27.28
CA ARG A 36 -10.05 -5.35 26.68
C ARG A 36 -9.64 -5.45 25.22
N ILE A 37 -8.71 -6.36 24.93
CA ILE A 37 -8.24 -6.58 23.57
C ILE A 37 -9.40 -7.08 22.70
N ASN A 38 -10.20 -8.01 23.17
CA ASN A 38 -11.34 -8.53 22.42
C ASN A 38 -12.45 -7.49 22.18
N GLN A 39 -12.62 -6.52 23.06
CA GLN A 39 -13.51 -5.38 22.86
C GLN A 39 -12.99 -4.39 21.80
N SER A 40 -11.69 -4.35 21.57
CA SER A 40 -11.08 -3.46 20.58
C SER A 40 -11.23 -3.99 19.16
N ARG A 41 -11.46 -3.11 18.19
CA ARG A 41 -11.41 -3.43 16.75
C ARG A 41 -10.03 -3.25 16.16
N PHE A 42 -9.29 -2.27 16.68
CA PHE A 42 -7.93 -1.97 16.25
C PHE A 42 -6.93 -2.23 17.37
N LEU A 43 -5.81 -2.84 17.01
CA LEU A 43 -4.65 -2.97 17.86
C LEU A 43 -3.48 -2.24 17.23
N ALA A 44 -2.83 -1.35 17.97
CA ALA A 44 -1.60 -0.71 17.52
C ALA A 44 -0.40 -1.19 18.30
N ILE A 45 0.66 -1.48 17.56
CA ILE A 45 1.96 -1.88 18.11
C ILE A 45 3.02 -0.91 17.59
N PRO A 46 3.38 0.14 18.36
CA PRO A 46 4.32 1.17 17.94
C PRO A 46 5.75 0.67 17.71
N GLU A 47 6.16 -0.34 18.43
CA GLU A 47 7.53 -0.87 18.44
C GLU A 47 7.54 -2.39 18.38
N ALA A 48 7.12 -2.95 17.25
CA ALA A 48 7.01 -4.40 17.08
C ALA A 48 8.33 -5.17 17.29
N GLN A 49 9.48 -4.51 17.07
CA GLN A 49 10.79 -5.12 17.37
C GLN A 49 11.00 -5.43 18.85
N LYS A 50 10.15 -4.92 19.72
CA LYS A 50 10.17 -5.22 21.18
C LYS A 50 9.17 -6.30 21.56
N CYS A 51 8.37 -6.78 20.61
CA CYS A 51 7.39 -7.83 20.87
C CYS A 51 8.06 -9.19 21.00
N PRO A 52 7.65 -9.99 21.98
CA PRO A 52 8.01 -11.40 22.07
C PRO A 52 7.55 -12.19 20.84
N GLU A 53 8.26 -13.26 20.50
CA GLU A 53 7.93 -14.15 19.38
C GLU A 53 6.49 -14.68 19.44
N ALA A 54 6.00 -15.01 20.64
CA ALA A 54 4.64 -15.46 20.85
C ALA A 54 3.57 -14.44 20.38
N ILE A 55 3.84 -13.14 20.52
CA ILE A 55 2.94 -12.10 19.98
C ILE A 55 3.01 -12.08 18.45
N ILE A 56 4.19 -12.27 17.88
CA ILE A 56 4.35 -12.37 16.42
C ILE A 56 3.53 -13.53 15.85
N GLU A 57 3.51 -14.69 16.53
CA GLU A 57 2.68 -15.82 16.12
C GLU A 57 1.17 -15.54 16.21
N ILE A 58 0.74 -14.79 17.21
CA ILE A 58 -0.66 -14.32 17.31
C ILE A 58 -1.00 -13.40 16.12
N LEU A 59 -0.10 -12.47 15.79
CA LEU A 59 -0.29 -11.58 14.64
C LEU A 59 -0.39 -12.35 13.31
N LYS A 60 0.41 -13.39 13.12
CA LYS A 60 0.31 -14.28 11.95
C LYS A 60 -1.05 -14.98 11.89
N THR A 61 -1.54 -15.45 13.02
CA THR A 61 -2.85 -16.11 13.13
C THR A 61 -3.98 -15.16 12.78
N TRP A 62 -3.94 -13.93 13.27
CA TRP A 62 -4.93 -12.89 12.96
C TRP A 62 -4.88 -12.43 11.50
N ALA A 63 -3.70 -12.41 10.87
CA ALA A 63 -3.57 -12.09 9.45
C ALA A 63 -4.30 -13.10 8.55
N ASP A 64 -4.47 -14.34 9.02
CA ASP A 64 -5.26 -15.38 8.36
C ASP A 64 -6.75 -15.35 8.78
N ASP A 65 -7.18 -14.29 9.48
CA ASP A 65 -8.54 -14.13 10.02
C ASP A 65 -8.97 -15.28 10.95
N ARG A 66 -8.01 -15.85 11.68
CA ARG A 66 -8.22 -16.94 12.63
C ARG A 66 -8.05 -16.48 14.07
N GLU A 67 -8.79 -17.11 14.96
CA GLU A 67 -8.69 -16.91 16.40
C GLU A 67 -7.38 -17.46 16.94
N ALA A 68 -6.71 -16.70 17.83
CA ALA A 68 -5.59 -17.22 18.59
C ALA A 68 -6.12 -17.86 19.89
N VAL A 69 -5.79 -19.13 20.10
CA VAL A 69 -6.32 -19.92 21.20
C VAL A 69 -5.19 -20.38 22.12
N ARG A 70 -5.36 -20.16 23.42
CA ARG A 70 -4.46 -20.66 24.46
C ARG A 70 -5.23 -21.52 25.45
N LYS A 71 -4.68 -22.71 25.76
CA LYS A 71 -5.21 -23.56 26.84
C LYS A 71 -4.36 -23.36 28.11
N ARG A 72 -5.02 -23.01 29.20
CA ARG A 72 -4.39 -22.85 30.51
C ARG A 72 -5.02 -23.81 31.50
N THR A 73 -4.18 -24.61 32.17
CA THR A 73 -4.64 -25.44 33.27
C THR A 73 -4.78 -24.58 34.54
N ASP A 74 -5.97 -24.52 35.07
CA ASP A 74 -6.19 -23.95 36.39
C ASP A 74 -5.95 -25.04 37.45
N VAL A 75 -4.79 -24.94 38.10
CA VAL A 75 -4.33 -25.95 39.08
C VAL A 75 -5.26 -26.04 40.28
N THR A 76 -5.96 -24.94 40.59
CA THR A 76 -6.85 -24.88 41.77
C THR A 76 -8.11 -25.70 41.58
N ILE A 77 -8.66 -25.70 40.36
CA ILE A 77 -9.92 -26.42 40.06
C ILE A 77 -9.67 -27.64 39.17
N GLN A 78 -8.43 -27.96 38.86
CA GLN A 78 -8.02 -29.06 37.98
C GLN A 78 -8.74 -29.07 36.61
N ASP A 79 -9.07 -27.88 36.09
CA ASP A 79 -9.79 -27.71 34.83
C ASP A 79 -8.91 -27.00 33.80
N VAL A 80 -9.19 -27.22 32.52
CA VAL A 80 -8.50 -26.59 31.40
C VAL A 80 -9.39 -25.46 30.87
N ARG A 81 -9.00 -24.23 31.12
CA ARG A 81 -9.65 -23.07 30.55
C ARG A 81 -9.07 -22.70 29.21
N GLU A 82 -9.95 -22.48 28.26
CA GLU A 82 -9.62 -21.98 26.94
C GLU A 82 -9.74 -20.45 26.95
N GLN A 83 -8.67 -19.79 26.49
CA GLN A 83 -8.63 -18.33 26.29
C GLN A 83 -8.56 -18.07 24.79
N ILE A 84 -9.40 -17.16 24.28
CA ILE A 84 -9.53 -16.86 22.86
C ILE A 84 -9.30 -15.38 22.62
N LEU A 85 -8.38 -15.06 21.71
CA LEU A 85 -8.18 -13.72 21.17
C LEU A 85 -8.69 -13.68 19.74
N TYR A 86 -9.70 -12.86 19.49
CA TYR A 86 -10.33 -12.71 18.18
C TYR A 86 -9.46 -11.87 17.23
N PRO A 87 -9.54 -12.12 15.91
CA PRO A 87 -8.82 -11.35 14.90
C PRO A 87 -9.09 -9.86 15.01
N LYS A 88 -8.07 -9.04 14.76
CA LYS A 88 -8.11 -7.58 14.85
C LYS A 88 -7.50 -6.95 13.61
N PHE A 89 -7.90 -5.73 13.33
CA PHE A 89 -7.10 -4.87 12.48
C PHE A 89 -5.86 -4.44 13.27
N VAL A 90 -4.68 -4.74 12.74
CA VAL A 90 -3.43 -4.47 13.42
C VAL A 90 -2.64 -3.42 12.66
N PHE A 91 -2.23 -2.38 13.37
CA PHE A 91 -1.32 -1.37 12.88
C PHE A 91 0.03 -1.53 13.57
N VAL A 92 1.03 -1.96 12.81
CA VAL A 92 2.35 -2.29 13.34
C VAL A 92 3.36 -1.26 12.84
N CYS A 93 4.06 -0.60 13.75
CA CYS A 93 5.17 0.26 13.42
C CYS A 93 6.52 -0.36 13.76
N LYS A 94 7.52 -0.07 12.93
CA LYS A 94 8.91 -0.40 13.18
C LYS A 94 9.75 0.83 13.46
N ALA A 95 10.63 0.76 14.44
CA ALA A 95 11.73 1.69 14.57
C ALA A 95 12.83 1.37 13.53
N VAL A 96 13.64 2.37 13.23
CA VAL A 96 14.69 2.38 12.19
C VAL A 96 15.52 1.09 12.17
N GLU A 97 15.89 0.68 10.96
CA GLU A 97 16.82 -0.39 10.64
C GLU A 97 17.96 -0.52 11.66
N ASN A 98 18.14 -1.69 12.19
CA ASN A 98 19.38 -2.03 12.87
C ASN A 98 20.52 -1.88 11.86
N LYS A 99 21.70 -1.44 12.34
CA LYS A 99 22.92 -1.27 11.53
C LYS A 99 23.32 -2.51 10.72
N ARG A 100 22.65 -3.63 10.91
CA ARG A 100 22.89 -4.92 10.25
C ARG A 100 21.95 -5.24 9.10
N GLY A 101 20.96 -4.39 8.80
CA GLY A 101 20.02 -4.66 7.69
C GLY A 101 19.09 -5.86 7.94
N ASP A 102 18.96 -6.29 9.20
CA ASP A 102 18.07 -7.39 9.53
C ASP A 102 16.64 -7.05 9.16
N ALA A 103 15.99 -7.96 8.45
CA ALA A 103 14.59 -7.91 8.14
C ALA A 103 13.78 -7.63 9.42
N PHE A 104 12.82 -6.79 9.29
CA PHE A 104 12.11 -6.22 10.44
C PHE A 104 11.24 -7.17 11.19
N LEU A 105 10.54 -7.92 10.43
CA LEU A 105 9.62 -8.93 10.87
C LEU A 105 10.13 -10.24 10.29
N ASP A 106 9.77 -11.33 10.94
CA ASP A 106 9.78 -12.61 10.30
C ASP A 106 9.22 -12.48 8.87
N ALA A 107 9.93 -12.99 7.88
CA ALA A 107 9.53 -12.91 6.46
C ALA A 107 8.11 -13.43 6.22
N GLU A 108 7.64 -14.33 7.09
CA GLU A 108 6.27 -14.84 7.04
C GLU A 108 5.24 -13.78 7.48
N LEU A 109 5.56 -12.98 8.49
CA LEU A 109 4.69 -11.88 8.91
C LEU A 109 4.65 -10.77 7.85
N GLU A 110 5.80 -10.39 7.27
CA GLU A 110 5.86 -9.43 6.17
C GLU A 110 5.02 -9.87 4.96
N ARG A 111 5.02 -11.17 4.66
CA ARG A 111 4.19 -11.75 3.61
C ARG A 111 2.69 -11.58 3.88
N ARG A 112 2.27 -11.54 5.15
CA ARG A 112 0.86 -11.52 5.58
C ARG A 112 0.31 -10.12 5.85
N TYR A 113 1.15 -9.08 5.81
CA TYR A 113 0.75 -7.69 6.05
C TYR A 113 1.06 -6.82 4.84
N MET A 114 0.27 -5.77 4.70
CA MET A 114 0.60 -4.67 3.80
C MET A 114 1.68 -3.83 4.47
N VAL A 115 2.85 -3.73 3.84
CA VAL A 115 3.98 -2.96 4.37
C VAL A 115 4.06 -1.64 3.61
N THR A 116 4.16 -0.53 4.34
CA THR A 116 4.41 0.80 3.78
C THR A 116 5.65 1.39 4.41
N HIS A 117 6.42 2.12 3.62
CA HIS A 117 7.63 2.80 4.08
C HIS A 117 7.38 4.31 4.20
N THR A 118 7.97 4.92 5.23
CA THR A 118 7.98 6.39 5.28
C THR A 118 8.91 6.92 4.19
N ASN A 119 8.49 7.99 3.53
CA ASN A 119 9.30 8.64 2.50
C ASN A 119 10.54 9.31 3.15
N PRO A 120 11.78 8.81 2.91
CA PRO A 120 12.99 9.36 3.49
C PRO A 120 13.69 10.40 2.59
N THR A 121 12.98 11.00 1.64
CA THR A 121 13.58 11.95 0.69
C THR A 121 14.06 13.23 1.38
N VAL A 122 15.03 13.90 0.74
CA VAL A 122 15.54 15.22 1.19
C VAL A 122 14.39 16.23 1.23
N LYS A 123 13.54 16.23 0.19
CA LYS A 123 12.36 17.11 0.11
C LYS A 123 11.43 16.92 1.31
N GLN A 124 11.09 15.67 1.64
CA GLN A 124 10.26 15.38 2.83
C GLN A 124 10.92 15.86 4.13
N THR A 125 12.24 15.75 4.23
CA THR A 125 12.97 16.25 5.40
C THR A 125 12.92 17.78 5.47
N GLU A 126 13.11 18.44 4.34
CA GLU A 126 12.99 19.91 4.23
C GLU A 126 11.59 20.40 4.60
N ASP A 127 10.55 19.75 4.08
CA ASP A 127 9.15 20.08 4.36
C ASP A 127 8.83 19.91 5.86
N VAL A 128 9.31 18.82 6.48
CA VAL A 128 9.13 18.59 7.93
C VAL A 128 9.88 19.65 8.75
N ILE A 129 11.10 20.02 8.35
CA ILE A 129 11.87 21.08 9.05
C ILE A 129 11.14 22.41 8.91
N LYS A 130 10.69 22.75 7.71
CA LYS A 130 9.93 23.97 7.42
C LYS A 130 8.68 24.06 8.26
N TYR A 131 7.87 22.99 8.28
CA TYR A 131 6.68 22.91 9.12
C TYR A 131 6.98 23.11 10.60
N LYS A 132 8.05 22.50 11.12
CA LYS A 132 8.45 22.68 12.52
C LYS A 132 8.85 24.12 12.82
N LEU A 133 9.62 24.76 11.93
CA LEU A 133 10.02 26.16 12.08
C LEU A 133 8.80 27.09 12.04
N ASP A 134 7.89 26.86 11.11
CA ASP A 134 6.63 27.62 11.02
C ASP A 134 5.77 27.44 12.28
N THR A 135 5.69 26.22 12.83
CA THR A 135 4.95 25.94 14.09
C THR A 135 5.50 26.72 15.29
N PHE A 136 6.82 27.00 15.31
CA PHE A 136 7.42 27.84 16.34
C PHE A 136 7.26 29.35 16.10
N ALA A 137 7.12 29.75 14.83
CA ALA A 137 7.12 31.17 14.44
C ALA A 137 5.73 31.76 14.30
N LYS A 138 4.70 30.97 14.04
CA LYS A 138 3.35 31.40 13.69
C LYS A 138 2.35 31.02 14.78
N PRO A 139 1.29 31.82 14.99
CA PRO A 139 0.12 31.44 15.77
C PRO A 139 -0.47 30.11 15.20
N HIS A 140 -1.13 29.34 16.05
CA HIS A 140 -1.69 28.05 15.66
C HIS A 140 -2.73 28.20 14.54
N GLU A 141 -3.48 29.28 14.55
CA GLU A 141 -4.51 29.59 13.56
C GLU A 141 -3.95 29.85 12.15
N ASP A 142 -2.66 30.25 12.05
CA ASP A 142 -1.98 30.52 10.77
C ASP A 142 -1.31 29.27 10.19
N LEU A 143 -1.33 28.14 10.90
CA LEU A 143 -0.83 26.86 10.39
C LEU A 143 -1.89 26.23 9.51
N VAL A 144 -1.45 25.70 8.35
CA VAL A 144 -2.34 24.92 7.49
C VAL A 144 -2.65 23.60 8.20
N THR A 145 -3.74 23.59 8.94
CA THR A 145 -4.32 22.41 9.60
C THR A 145 -5.71 22.21 9.06
N MET A 146 -6.16 20.96 8.98
CA MET A 146 -7.58 20.68 8.72
C MET A 146 -8.41 21.37 9.82
N LYS A 147 -9.50 21.99 9.44
CA LYS A 147 -10.44 22.57 10.41
C LYS A 147 -11.07 21.44 11.23
N ASP A 148 -11.44 21.74 12.47
CA ASP A 148 -12.09 20.78 13.36
C ASP A 148 -13.37 20.19 12.72
N GLU A 149 -14.11 21.00 11.98
CA GLU A 149 -15.32 20.59 11.25
C GLU A 149 -15.00 19.56 10.14
N GLU A 150 -13.88 19.70 9.45
CA GLU A 150 -13.41 18.76 8.41
C GLU A 150 -12.95 17.45 9.04
N ILE A 151 -12.26 17.53 10.18
CA ILE A 151 -11.85 16.34 10.96
C ILE A 151 -13.08 15.58 11.46
N ASP A 152 -14.08 16.28 11.96
CA ASP A 152 -15.32 15.65 12.45
C ASP A 152 -16.15 15.05 11.31
N ALA A 153 -16.19 15.70 10.15
CA ALA A 153 -16.82 15.14 8.96
C ALA A 153 -16.12 13.84 8.53
N LEU A 154 -14.79 13.83 8.49
CA LEU A 154 -13.99 12.64 8.18
C LEU A 154 -14.19 11.52 9.21
N ARG A 155 -14.24 11.85 10.50
CA ARG A 155 -14.54 10.90 11.59
C ARG A 155 -15.90 10.23 11.40
N LYS A 156 -16.93 11.03 11.12
CA LYS A 156 -18.30 10.52 10.84
C LYS A 156 -18.30 9.61 9.62
N HIS A 157 -17.61 10.01 8.56
CA HIS A 157 -17.49 9.21 7.36
C HIS A 157 -16.83 7.85 7.63
N ILE A 158 -15.69 7.84 8.33
CA ILE A 158 -14.98 6.60 8.73
C ILE A 158 -15.90 5.71 9.60
N ALA A 159 -16.60 6.29 10.57
CA ALA A 159 -17.54 5.56 11.41
C ALA A 159 -18.64 4.90 10.58
N ASN A 160 -19.24 5.63 9.65
CA ASN A 160 -20.28 5.12 8.75
C ASN A 160 -19.77 3.98 7.86
N CYS A 161 -18.58 4.11 7.27
CA CYS A 161 -17.99 3.04 6.45
C CYS A 161 -17.76 1.74 7.25
N ILE A 162 -17.45 1.83 8.54
CA ILE A 162 -17.24 0.67 9.40
C ILE A 162 -18.58 0.06 9.83
N ILE A 163 -19.57 0.91 10.16
CA ILE A 163 -20.94 0.47 10.51
C ILE A 163 -21.57 -0.21 9.30
N GLU A 164 -21.54 0.41 8.12
CA GLU A 164 -22.06 -0.22 6.90
C GLU A 164 -21.41 -1.56 6.58
N ARG A 165 -20.15 -1.76 6.95
CA ARG A 165 -19.49 -3.06 6.81
C ARG A 165 -20.10 -4.11 7.72
N ASP A 166 -20.46 -3.76 8.93
CA ASP A 166 -21.04 -4.70 9.90
C ASP A 166 -22.50 -5.05 9.56
N ASP A 167 -23.27 -4.06 9.11
CA ASP A 167 -24.66 -4.22 8.70
C ASP A 167 -24.79 -4.80 7.29
N SER A 168 -23.78 -4.63 6.44
CA SER A 168 -23.78 -5.07 5.04
C SER A 168 -23.51 -6.57 4.87
N GLN A 169 -24.00 -7.42 5.77
CA GLN A 169 -24.00 -8.89 5.55
C GLN A 169 -24.68 -9.30 4.23
N GLY A 170 -25.23 -8.34 3.47
CA GLY A 170 -25.92 -8.55 2.22
C GLY A 170 -25.17 -8.12 0.95
N VAL A 171 -24.32 -7.10 0.97
CA VAL A 171 -23.70 -6.58 -0.27
C VAL A 171 -22.38 -7.26 -0.58
N LYS A 172 -22.34 -8.05 -1.65
CA LYS A 172 -21.13 -8.70 -2.13
C LYS A 172 -20.38 -7.79 -3.12
N VAL A 173 -19.22 -7.29 -2.72
CA VAL A 173 -18.39 -6.46 -3.60
C VAL A 173 -17.70 -7.31 -4.65
N ARG A 174 -17.74 -6.86 -5.92
CA ARG A 174 -17.08 -7.49 -7.07
C ARG A 174 -16.33 -6.45 -7.87
N ASN A 175 -15.17 -6.85 -8.39
CA ASN A 175 -14.32 -5.98 -9.21
C ASN A 175 -14.29 -6.47 -10.66
N PRO A 176 -15.07 -5.90 -11.58
CA PRO A 176 -15.03 -6.26 -12.99
C PRO A 176 -13.70 -5.92 -13.67
N CYS A 177 -12.94 -4.96 -13.12
CA CYS A 177 -11.62 -4.59 -13.64
C CYS A 177 -10.50 -5.58 -13.27
N ALA A 178 -10.72 -6.45 -12.27
CA ALA A 178 -9.67 -7.28 -11.69
C ALA A 178 -8.91 -8.17 -12.70
N PRO A 179 -9.54 -8.80 -13.72
CA PRO A 179 -8.82 -9.59 -14.71
C PRO A 179 -7.78 -8.78 -15.50
N PHE A 180 -8.03 -7.49 -15.72
CA PHE A 180 -7.19 -6.58 -16.49
C PHE A 180 -6.07 -5.92 -15.68
N LEU A 181 -5.95 -6.28 -14.40
CA LEU A 181 -4.82 -5.89 -13.55
C LEU A 181 -3.67 -6.91 -13.62
N TYR A 182 -3.82 -7.99 -14.39
CA TYR A 182 -2.84 -9.09 -14.43
C TYR A 182 -1.44 -8.62 -14.82
N ASP A 183 -1.32 -7.73 -15.79
CA ASP A 183 -0.04 -7.25 -16.30
C ASP A 183 0.74 -6.39 -15.28
N LEU A 184 0.06 -5.89 -14.24
CA LEU A 184 0.71 -5.23 -13.11
C LEU A 184 1.37 -6.17 -12.13
N ILE A 185 1.02 -7.48 -12.18
CA ILE A 185 1.42 -8.42 -11.15
C ILE A 185 2.74 -9.06 -11.55
N PRO A 186 3.87 -8.72 -10.90
CA PRO A 186 5.14 -9.36 -11.19
C PRO A 186 5.07 -10.83 -10.77
N THR A 187 5.08 -11.75 -11.74
CA THR A 187 4.95 -13.19 -11.49
C THR A 187 6.29 -13.90 -11.25
N LEU A 188 7.40 -13.16 -11.24
CA LEU A 188 8.75 -13.69 -11.11
C LEU A 188 8.95 -14.51 -9.81
N PHE A 189 8.34 -14.06 -8.70
CA PHE A 189 8.47 -14.73 -7.41
C PHE A 189 7.13 -15.22 -6.84
N PRO A 190 7.12 -16.40 -6.16
CA PRO A 190 5.89 -16.96 -5.58
C PRO A 190 5.17 -16.04 -4.57
N ILE A 191 5.87 -15.10 -3.95
CA ILE A 191 5.30 -14.15 -2.99
C ILE A 191 4.21 -13.28 -3.62
N ALA A 192 4.26 -13.03 -4.91
CA ALA A 192 3.23 -12.28 -5.65
C ALA A 192 1.83 -12.87 -5.44
N ARG A 193 1.71 -14.21 -5.31
CA ARG A 193 0.43 -14.88 -5.03
C ARG A 193 -0.24 -14.41 -3.74
N SER A 194 0.55 -14.11 -2.71
CA SER A 194 0.04 -13.59 -1.44
C SER A 194 -0.21 -12.09 -1.53
N LYS A 195 0.69 -11.34 -2.17
CA LYS A 195 0.62 -9.88 -2.25
C LYS A 195 -0.55 -9.40 -3.10
N VAL A 196 -0.91 -10.10 -4.18
CA VAL A 196 -2.08 -9.76 -4.99
C VAL A 196 -3.37 -9.76 -4.18
N HIS A 197 -3.49 -10.66 -3.20
CA HIS A 197 -4.65 -10.71 -2.32
C HIS A 197 -4.79 -9.41 -1.49
N TYR A 198 -3.69 -8.84 -0.99
CA TYR A 198 -3.70 -7.59 -0.25
C TYR A 198 -3.99 -6.40 -1.14
N TYR A 199 -3.48 -6.39 -2.37
CA TYR A 199 -3.80 -5.36 -3.35
C TYR A 199 -5.30 -5.35 -3.67
N LEU A 200 -5.90 -6.52 -3.91
CA LEU A 200 -7.34 -6.63 -4.12
C LEU A 200 -8.15 -6.24 -2.87
N LYS A 201 -7.67 -6.57 -1.66
CA LYS A 201 -8.28 -6.08 -0.41
C LYS A 201 -8.23 -4.55 -0.29
N LEU A 202 -7.13 -3.93 -0.71
CA LEU A 202 -7.03 -2.46 -0.72
C LEU A 202 -8.03 -1.84 -1.70
N ILE A 203 -8.15 -2.38 -2.92
CA ILE A 203 -9.16 -1.92 -3.89
C ILE A 203 -10.57 -2.01 -3.28
N ASN A 204 -10.89 -3.12 -2.61
CA ASN A 204 -12.15 -3.27 -1.89
C ASN A 204 -12.32 -2.25 -0.74
N ALA A 205 -11.25 -1.93 -0.02
CA ALA A 205 -11.27 -0.94 1.05
C ALA A 205 -11.53 0.47 0.49
N VAL A 206 -10.85 0.84 -0.59
CA VAL A 206 -11.09 2.11 -1.32
C VAL A 206 -12.54 2.20 -1.78
N ALA A 207 -13.06 1.14 -2.39
CA ALA A 207 -14.44 1.11 -2.88
C ALA A 207 -15.48 1.25 -1.74
N ARG A 208 -15.20 0.69 -0.57
CA ARG A 208 -16.05 0.83 0.63
C ARG A 208 -15.93 2.20 1.28
N PHE A 209 -14.79 2.87 1.10
CA PHE A 209 -14.60 4.24 1.57
C PHE A 209 -15.40 5.25 0.74
N TYR A 210 -15.73 4.91 -0.52
CA TYR A 210 -16.57 5.69 -1.41
C TYR A 210 -17.87 4.94 -1.78
N PRO A 211 -18.77 4.66 -0.81
CA PRO A 211 -19.91 3.78 -1.02
C PRO A 211 -20.93 4.33 -2.04
N GLY A 212 -21.01 5.65 -2.20
CA GLY A 212 -21.85 6.31 -3.20
C GLY A 212 -21.39 6.11 -4.63
N GLU A 213 -20.15 5.69 -4.85
CA GLU A 213 -19.59 5.42 -6.19
C GLU A 213 -19.65 3.93 -6.58
N LEU A 214 -20.11 3.06 -5.67
CA LEU A 214 -20.36 1.65 -6.00
C LEU A 214 -21.62 1.51 -6.84
N VAL A 215 -21.51 0.86 -7.98
CA VAL A 215 -22.68 0.52 -8.79
C VAL A 215 -23.38 -0.68 -8.18
N ARG A 216 -24.61 -0.46 -7.69
CA ARG A 216 -25.39 -1.51 -7.01
C ARG A 216 -26.27 -2.25 -8.02
N VAL A 217 -26.25 -3.57 -7.95
CA VAL A 217 -27.07 -4.45 -8.78
C VAL A 217 -27.56 -5.63 -7.94
N GLU A 218 -28.80 -6.03 -8.15
CA GLU A 218 -29.37 -7.23 -7.54
C GLU A 218 -29.41 -8.35 -8.57
N ARG A 219 -28.91 -9.52 -8.19
CA ARG A 219 -28.96 -10.72 -9.02
C ARG A 219 -29.24 -11.94 -8.16
N ASP A 220 -30.26 -12.70 -8.51
CA ASP A 220 -30.69 -13.90 -7.80
C ASP A 220 -30.93 -13.65 -6.28
N GLY A 221 -31.51 -12.51 -5.93
CA GLY A 221 -31.78 -12.11 -4.55
C GLY A 221 -30.53 -11.70 -3.75
N VAL A 222 -29.39 -11.56 -4.42
CA VAL A 222 -28.13 -11.10 -3.81
C VAL A 222 -27.77 -9.70 -4.28
N GLN A 223 -27.53 -8.81 -3.34
CA GLN A 223 -27.07 -7.45 -3.64
C GLN A 223 -25.55 -7.47 -3.90
N TYR A 224 -25.14 -6.91 -5.04
CA TYR A 224 -23.75 -6.72 -5.42
C TYR A 224 -23.41 -5.24 -5.50
N GLY A 225 -22.19 -4.89 -5.07
CA GLY A 225 -21.55 -3.61 -5.31
C GLY A 225 -20.40 -3.78 -6.30
N LEU A 226 -20.50 -3.16 -7.47
CA LEU A 226 -19.49 -3.27 -8.51
C LEU A 226 -18.48 -2.14 -8.37
N ILE A 227 -17.20 -2.51 -8.32
CA ILE A 227 -16.06 -1.60 -8.25
C ILE A 227 -15.83 -0.99 -9.64
N THR A 228 -15.54 0.32 -9.69
CA THR A 228 -15.29 1.04 -10.94
C THR A 228 -13.78 1.20 -11.23
N PRO A 229 -13.38 1.56 -12.46
CA PRO A 229 -12.00 1.91 -12.78
C PRO A 229 -11.41 3.00 -11.87
N LYS A 230 -12.23 3.97 -11.40
CA LYS A 230 -11.81 5.01 -10.47
C LYS A 230 -11.26 4.43 -9.14
N HIS A 231 -11.94 3.46 -8.55
CA HIS A 231 -11.47 2.81 -7.32
C HIS A 231 -10.16 2.05 -7.52
N ASN A 232 -10.01 1.38 -8.67
CA ASN A 232 -8.76 0.69 -9.03
C ASN A 232 -7.64 1.71 -9.21
N TRP A 233 -7.91 2.85 -9.86
CA TRP A 233 -6.93 3.91 -10.05
C TRP A 233 -6.46 4.48 -8.70
N LEU A 234 -7.39 4.83 -7.80
CA LEU A 234 -7.07 5.33 -6.46
C LEU A 234 -6.21 4.34 -5.66
N ALA A 235 -6.58 3.06 -5.65
CA ALA A 235 -5.79 2.03 -4.97
C ALA A 235 -4.38 1.90 -5.57
N THR A 236 -4.25 2.05 -6.89
CA THR A 236 -2.96 2.06 -7.58
C THR A 236 -2.11 3.24 -7.14
N GLN A 237 -2.65 4.45 -7.06
CA GLN A 237 -1.91 5.62 -6.57
C GLN A 237 -1.39 5.41 -5.14
N ILE A 238 -2.16 4.72 -4.30
CA ILE A 238 -1.79 4.48 -2.89
C ILE A 238 -0.67 3.44 -2.75
N TYR A 239 -0.65 2.39 -3.56
CA TYR A 239 0.12 1.21 -3.19
C TYR A 239 0.95 0.55 -4.30
N ILE A 240 0.81 0.95 -5.56
CA ILE A 240 1.42 0.20 -6.68
C ILE A 240 2.94 0.04 -6.55
N ASP A 241 3.66 1.10 -6.22
CA ASP A 241 5.12 1.06 -6.12
C ASP A 241 5.57 0.11 -4.99
N THR A 242 4.86 0.15 -3.85
CA THR A 242 5.12 -0.75 -2.73
C THR A 242 4.77 -2.19 -3.10
N PHE A 243 3.61 -2.41 -3.74
CA PHE A 243 3.15 -3.72 -4.18
C PHE A 243 4.15 -4.41 -5.12
N VAL A 244 4.60 -3.68 -6.15
CA VAL A 244 5.59 -4.19 -7.10
C VAL A 244 6.91 -4.50 -6.42
N THR A 245 7.40 -3.60 -5.57
CA THR A 245 8.63 -3.78 -4.78
C THR A 245 8.56 -5.02 -3.89
N GLU A 246 7.43 -5.23 -3.22
CA GLU A 246 7.20 -6.41 -2.38
C GLU A 246 7.11 -7.71 -3.19
N CYS A 247 6.41 -7.69 -4.33
CA CYS A 247 6.30 -8.86 -5.22
C CYS A 247 7.65 -9.29 -5.78
N LEU A 248 8.55 -8.33 -6.02
CA LEU A 248 9.88 -8.58 -6.55
C LEU A 248 10.92 -8.85 -5.45
N GLN A 249 10.52 -8.79 -4.17
CA GLN A 249 11.45 -8.88 -3.04
C GLN A 249 12.60 -7.89 -3.14
N MET A 250 12.34 -6.73 -3.73
CA MET A 250 13.36 -5.70 -3.93
C MET A 250 13.87 -5.14 -2.61
N PRO A 251 15.19 -4.94 -2.48
CA PRO A 251 15.72 -4.24 -1.33
C PRO A 251 15.21 -2.79 -1.30
N SER A 252 15.10 -2.21 -0.09
CA SER A 252 14.81 -0.78 0.06
C SER A 252 15.72 0.06 -0.85
N HIS A 253 15.14 0.99 -1.60
CA HIS A 253 15.81 1.79 -2.64
C HIS A 253 16.31 1.03 -3.89
N GLY A 254 15.93 -0.23 -4.07
CA GLY A 254 16.31 -0.98 -5.27
C GLY A 254 15.76 -0.36 -6.55
N THR A 255 14.49 0.03 -6.54
CA THR A 255 13.81 0.75 -7.65
C THR A 255 14.47 2.09 -7.94
N ASP A 256 14.88 2.83 -6.89
CA ASP A 256 15.56 4.11 -7.08
C ASP A 256 16.91 3.93 -7.78
N ILE A 257 17.67 2.88 -7.44
CA ILE A 257 18.92 2.56 -8.13
C ILE A 257 18.66 2.18 -9.59
N LEU A 258 17.65 1.35 -9.85
CA LEU A 258 17.33 0.94 -11.22
C LEU A 258 16.95 2.16 -12.10
N LYS A 259 16.23 3.13 -11.56
CA LYS A 259 15.91 4.38 -12.28
C LYS A 259 17.13 5.23 -12.65
N LEU A 260 18.25 5.10 -11.92
CA LEU A 260 19.49 5.83 -12.21
C LEU A 260 20.33 5.19 -13.32
N ILE A 261 20.13 3.89 -13.57
CA ILE A 261 20.90 3.15 -14.57
C ILE A 261 20.07 3.13 -15.85
N PRO A 262 20.64 3.54 -17.01
CA PRO A 262 19.93 3.52 -18.29
C PRO A 262 19.44 2.13 -18.68
N ASP A 263 18.34 2.08 -19.42
CA ASP A 263 17.78 0.83 -19.91
C ASP A 263 18.68 0.24 -21.02
N THR A 264 18.75 -1.09 -21.02
CA THR A 264 19.38 -1.83 -22.13
C THR A 264 18.35 -1.95 -23.25
N GLU A 265 18.65 -1.35 -24.40
CA GLU A 265 17.76 -1.42 -25.57
C GLU A 265 17.81 -2.82 -26.20
N ILE A 266 16.61 -3.40 -26.41
CA ILE A 266 16.46 -4.71 -27.05
C ILE A 266 15.44 -4.63 -28.18
N ASP A 267 15.61 -5.46 -29.21
CA ASP A 267 14.65 -5.59 -30.29
C ASP A 267 13.45 -6.49 -29.91
N LYS A 268 12.53 -6.65 -30.84
CA LYS A 268 11.35 -7.51 -30.66
C LYS A 268 11.68 -9.00 -30.44
N TYR A 269 12.92 -9.42 -30.71
CA TYR A 269 13.40 -10.78 -30.49
C TYR A 269 14.21 -10.93 -29.21
N GLY A 270 14.37 -9.84 -28.42
CA GLY A 270 15.15 -9.82 -27.19
C GLY A 270 16.66 -9.67 -27.38
N MET A 271 17.10 -9.29 -28.60
CA MET A 271 18.51 -9.04 -28.88
C MET A 271 18.88 -7.59 -28.55
N VAL A 272 20.02 -7.38 -27.91
CA VAL A 272 20.53 -6.03 -27.57
C VAL A 272 20.82 -5.28 -28.87
N THR A 273 20.18 -4.12 -29.05
CA THR A 273 20.24 -3.32 -30.29
C THR A 273 21.17 -2.11 -30.20
N ALA A 274 21.48 -1.66 -29.00
CA ALA A 274 22.36 -0.53 -28.75
C ALA A 274 23.52 -0.92 -27.84
N GLU A 275 24.55 -0.06 -27.79
CA GLU A 275 25.64 -0.23 -26.83
C GLU A 275 25.11 -0.16 -25.40
N VAL A 276 25.41 -1.18 -24.60
CA VAL A 276 24.97 -1.25 -23.19
C VAL A 276 25.70 -0.17 -22.39
N ILE A 277 24.93 0.74 -21.80
CA ILE A 277 25.48 1.79 -20.94
C ILE A 277 25.84 1.19 -19.58
N LYS A 278 27.13 1.05 -19.32
CA LYS A 278 27.67 0.51 -18.09
C LYS A 278 28.02 1.65 -17.13
N MET A 279 27.59 1.54 -15.88
CA MET A 279 27.89 2.53 -14.85
C MET A 279 28.71 1.91 -13.72
N SER A 280 29.77 2.58 -13.32
CA SER A 280 30.52 2.22 -12.12
C SER A 280 29.74 2.60 -10.85
N LYS A 281 30.06 1.98 -9.72
CA LYS A 281 29.51 2.35 -8.41
C LYS A 281 29.60 3.85 -8.12
N LYS A 282 30.73 4.49 -8.51
CA LYS A 282 30.94 5.94 -8.28
C LYS A 282 29.96 6.78 -9.09
N GLU A 283 29.72 6.42 -10.33
CA GLU A 283 28.76 7.11 -11.21
C GLU A 283 27.34 6.96 -10.69
N ILE A 284 26.94 5.75 -10.25
CA ILE A 284 25.63 5.51 -9.63
C ILE A 284 25.48 6.34 -8.35
N GLN A 285 26.52 6.40 -7.50
CA GLN A 285 26.47 7.24 -6.30
C GLN A 285 26.42 8.74 -6.63
N GLN A 286 27.07 9.17 -7.68
CA GLN A 286 27.02 10.58 -8.14
C GLN A 286 25.62 10.92 -8.66
N ALA A 287 25.04 10.06 -9.49
CA ALA A 287 23.67 10.21 -9.97
C ALA A 287 22.66 10.24 -8.80
N ALA A 288 22.84 9.37 -7.81
CA ALA A 288 22.01 9.36 -6.61
C ALA A 288 22.11 10.68 -5.80
N ARG A 289 23.30 11.27 -5.71
CA ARG A 289 23.48 12.59 -5.07
C ARG A 289 22.77 13.69 -5.84
N GLN A 290 22.91 13.70 -7.17
CA GLN A 290 22.23 14.67 -8.02
C GLN A 290 20.71 14.57 -7.93
N ALA A 291 20.19 13.34 -7.80
CA ALA A 291 18.78 13.08 -7.60
C ALA A 291 18.29 13.30 -6.14
N GLY A 292 19.18 13.70 -5.22
CA GLY A 292 18.82 13.95 -3.81
C GLY A 292 18.40 12.69 -3.03
N LEU A 293 18.87 11.51 -3.43
CA LEU A 293 18.46 10.25 -2.82
C LEU A 293 19.17 10.01 -1.48
N PRO A 294 18.48 9.51 -0.45
CA PRO A 294 18.98 9.46 0.92
C PRO A 294 20.14 8.48 1.13
N PHE A 295 20.29 7.50 0.26
CA PHE A 295 21.37 6.51 0.32
C PHE A 295 22.67 6.94 -0.40
N ALA A 296 22.66 8.08 -1.07
CA ALA A 296 23.79 8.56 -1.89
C ALA A 296 25.13 8.70 -1.12
N GLN A 297 25.06 8.87 0.21
CA GLN A 297 26.20 8.96 1.10
C GLN A 297 26.58 7.63 1.77
N LYS A 298 25.75 6.60 1.61
CA LYS A 298 25.94 5.28 2.22
C LYS A 298 26.73 4.35 1.27
N ASN A 299 27.21 3.23 1.83
CA ASN A 299 27.76 2.16 1.00
C ASN A 299 26.63 1.45 0.25
N ILE A 300 26.58 1.59 -1.08
CA ILE A 300 25.53 0.98 -1.93
C ILE A 300 25.87 -0.44 -2.40
N ASN A 301 27.05 -0.98 -2.05
CA ASN A 301 27.45 -2.34 -2.46
C ASN A 301 26.40 -3.41 -2.11
N PRO A 302 25.86 -3.47 -0.87
CA PRO A 302 24.86 -4.47 -0.54
C PRO A 302 23.63 -4.41 -1.44
N LEU A 303 23.20 -3.17 -1.81
CA LEU A 303 22.06 -2.95 -2.70
C LEU A 303 22.36 -3.44 -4.13
N LEU A 304 23.52 -3.06 -4.67
CA LEU A 304 23.95 -3.51 -6.00
C LEU A 304 24.09 -5.03 -6.07
N THR A 305 24.71 -5.64 -5.04
CA THR A 305 24.83 -7.10 -4.94
C THR A 305 23.45 -7.77 -4.92
N SER A 306 22.51 -7.25 -4.13
CA SER A 306 21.15 -7.79 -4.08
C SER A 306 20.44 -7.68 -5.43
N LEU A 307 20.56 -6.55 -6.14
CA LEU A 307 19.96 -6.36 -7.45
C LEU A 307 20.58 -7.28 -8.53
N VAL A 308 21.88 -7.57 -8.43
CA VAL A 308 22.54 -8.56 -9.28
C VAL A 308 22.06 -9.97 -8.96
N MET A 309 21.95 -10.33 -7.67
CA MET A 309 21.43 -11.65 -7.25
C MET A 309 19.96 -11.87 -7.66
N LEU A 310 19.16 -10.81 -7.68
CA LEU A 310 17.77 -10.83 -8.14
C LEU A 310 17.64 -10.80 -9.68
N GLY A 311 18.76 -10.60 -10.39
CA GLY A 311 18.80 -10.58 -11.84
C GLY A 311 18.37 -9.27 -12.50
N PHE A 312 18.13 -8.21 -11.75
CA PHE A 312 17.79 -6.88 -12.29
C PHE A 312 18.99 -6.15 -12.87
N LEU A 313 20.16 -6.39 -12.29
CA LEU A 313 21.43 -5.88 -12.78
C LEU A 313 22.34 -7.03 -13.17
N GLU A 314 23.13 -6.78 -14.18
CA GLU A 314 24.31 -7.56 -14.53
C GLU A 314 25.55 -6.77 -14.14
N GLN A 315 26.62 -7.49 -13.78
CA GLN A 315 27.91 -6.88 -13.47
C GLN A 315 28.99 -7.43 -14.38
N GLU A 316 29.91 -6.56 -14.75
CA GLU A 316 31.09 -6.93 -15.55
C GLU A 316 32.32 -6.36 -14.88
N GLU A 317 33.40 -7.12 -14.86
CA GLU A 317 34.68 -6.70 -14.31
C GLU A 317 35.71 -6.61 -15.43
N GLU A 318 36.14 -5.38 -15.72
CA GLU A 318 37.23 -5.09 -16.66
C GLU A 318 38.33 -4.30 -15.93
N ASP A 319 39.59 -4.71 -16.06
CA ASP A 319 40.75 -4.05 -15.45
C ASP A 319 40.59 -3.70 -13.95
N LYS A 320 40.01 -4.63 -13.17
CA LYS A 320 39.69 -4.45 -11.73
C LYS A 320 38.62 -3.36 -11.45
N LYS A 321 37.87 -2.90 -12.46
CA LYS A 321 36.74 -2.04 -12.30
C LYS A 321 35.47 -2.84 -12.51
N VAL A 322 34.58 -2.77 -11.53
CA VAL A 322 33.25 -3.37 -11.63
C VAL A 322 32.26 -2.33 -12.13
N THR A 323 31.57 -2.66 -13.20
CA THR A 323 30.49 -1.86 -13.77
C THR A 323 29.17 -2.65 -13.71
N TYR A 324 28.08 -1.91 -13.70
CA TYR A 324 26.72 -2.45 -13.58
C TYR A 324 25.86 -1.92 -14.72
N PHE A 325 24.96 -2.74 -15.23
CA PHE A 325 23.99 -2.37 -16.25
C PHE A 325 22.69 -3.15 -16.04
N LYS A 326 21.58 -2.64 -16.57
CA LYS A 326 20.29 -3.33 -16.45
C LYS A 326 20.30 -4.62 -17.27
N SER A 327 19.80 -5.69 -16.66
CA SER A 327 19.67 -6.96 -17.36
C SER A 327 18.63 -6.85 -18.48
N ALA A 328 18.96 -7.37 -19.64
CA ALA A 328 18.03 -7.48 -20.76
C ALA A 328 16.94 -8.55 -20.50
N LEU A 329 17.20 -9.48 -19.59
CA LEU A 329 16.32 -10.63 -19.30
C LEU A 329 15.22 -10.30 -18.31
N VAL A 330 15.48 -9.39 -17.36
CA VAL A 330 14.53 -9.01 -16.31
C VAL A 330 14.19 -7.54 -16.52
N ARG A 331 13.06 -7.32 -17.17
CA ARG A 331 12.53 -5.95 -17.31
C ARG A 331 12.01 -5.47 -15.96
N GLU A 332 12.24 -4.20 -15.68
CA GLU A 332 11.55 -3.51 -14.62
C GLU A 332 10.03 -3.64 -14.88
N PRO A 333 9.25 -4.21 -13.95
CA PRO A 333 7.83 -4.38 -14.19
C PRO A 333 7.21 -3.01 -14.41
N SER A 334 6.38 -2.93 -15.42
CA SER A 334 5.64 -1.71 -15.70
C SER A 334 4.70 -1.43 -14.53
N THR A 335 4.93 -0.33 -13.82
CA THR A 335 3.96 0.20 -12.85
C THR A 335 2.86 1.00 -13.55
N LYS A 336 2.91 1.08 -14.88
CA LYS A 336 1.94 1.81 -15.70
C LYS A 336 0.87 0.86 -16.18
N ILE A 337 -0.37 1.14 -15.76
CA ILE A 337 -1.56 0.50 -16.29
C ILE A 337 -1.95 1.18 -17.60
N ASP A 338 -2.25 0.40 -18.63
CA ASP A 338 -3.03 0.89 -19.75
C ASP A 338 -4.50 0.96 -19.33
N TRP A 339 -4.89 2.14 -18.85
CA TRP A 339 -6.26 2.39 -18.40
C TRP A 339 -7.26 2.26 -19.53
N GLY A 340 -6.88 2.57 -20.77
CA GLY A 340 -7.72 2.40 -21.95
C GLY A 340 -8.03 0.93 -22.21
N GLU A 341 -7.02 0.06 -22.15
CA GLU A 341 -7.20 -1.38 -22.30
C GLU A 341 -8.04 -1.96 -21.16
N LEU A 342 -7.74 -1.57 -19.91
CA LEU A 342 -8.51 -1.98 -18.73
C LEU A 342 -9.99 -1.61 -18.88
N MET A 343 -10.29 -0.37 -19.30
CA MET A 343 -11.68 0.10 -19.47
C MET A 343 -12.40 -0.63 -20.62
N ARG A 344 -11.72 -0.86 -21.75
CA ARG A 344 -12.28 -1.65 -22.86
C ARG A 344 -12.58 -3.09 -22.45
N GLY A 345 -11.59 -3.77 -21.84
CA GLY A 345 -11.78 -5.13 -21.36
C GLY A 345 -12.86 -5.25 -20.29
N THR A 346 -12.94 -4.27 -19.38
CA THR A 346 -14.01 -4.20 -18.38
C THR A 346 -15.39 -4.04 -19.06
N ALA A 347 -15.51 -3.21 -20.10
CA ALA A 347 -16.75 -3.02 -20.83
C ALA A 347 -17.24 -4.33 -21.47
N ASP A 348 -16.33 -5.09 -22.08
CA ASP A 348 -16.66 -6.39 -22.67
C ASP A 348 -17.08 -7.41 -21.61
N LEU A 349 -16.35 -7.50 -20.50
CA LEU A 349 -16.70 -8.36 -19.37
C LEU A 349 -18.07 -7.99 -18.77
N MET A 350 -18.39 -6.69 -18.69
CA MET A 350 -19.68 -6.22 -18.18
C MET A 350 -20.83 -6.71 -19.06
N ARG A 351 -20.69 -6.63 -20.38
CA ARG A 351 -21.72 -7.12 -21.31
C ARG A 351 -21.97 -8.63 -21.15
N ASP A 352 -20.90 -9.38 -20.95
CA ASP A 352 -20.99 -10.84 -20.81
C ASP A 352 -21.50 -11.29 -19.44
N THR A 353 -21.07 -10.62 -18.38
CA THR A 353 -21.30 -11.09 -17.00
C THR A 353 -22.46 -10.37 -16.32
N TRP A 354 -22.67 -9.07 -16.60
CA TRP A 354 -23.63 -8.21 -15.93
C TRP A 354 -24.52 -7.46 -16.95
N PRO A 355 -25.20 -8.17 -17.89
CA PRO A 355 -25.92 -7.54 -19.00
C PRO A 355 -27.04 -6.58 -18.54
N GLU A 356 -27.61 -6.81 -17.34
CA GLU A 356 -28.68 -5.99 -16.76
C GLU A 356 -28.30 -4.55 -16.45
N ILE A 357 -26.99 -4.29 -16.21
CA ILE A 357 -26.46 -2.97 -15.82
C ILE A 357 -25.32 -2.52 -16.76
N ALA A 358 -24.92 -3.36 -17.71
CA ALA A 358 -23.71 -3.16 -18.52
C ALA A 358 -23.68 -1.80 -19.23
N GLU A 359 -24.74 -1.44 -19.94
CA GLU A 359 -24.77 -0.21 -20.73
C GLU A 359 -24.67 1.06 -19.87
N GLU A 360 -25.30 1.04 -18.70
CA GLU A 360 -25.19 2.14 -17.74
C GLU A 360 -23.80 2.24 -17.15
N TYR A 361 -23.23 1.10 -16.71
CA TYR A 361 -21.88 1.02 -16.17
C TYR A 361 -20.83 1.47 -17.18
N ILE A 362 -20.92 0.99 -18.43
CA ILE A 362 -19.98 1.32 -19.50
C ILE A 362 -20.03 2.81 -19.81
N ARG A 363 -21.23 3.36 -19.98
CA ARG A 363 -21.41 4.80 -20.28
C ARG A 363 -20.82 5.68 -19.18
N ASN A 364 -20.99 5.31 -17.92
CA ASN A 364 -20.58 6.14 -16.79
C ASN A 364 -19.11 5.94 -16.39
N TYR A 365 -18.53 4.75 -16.64
CA TYR A 365 -17.22 4.40 -16.07
C TYR A 365 -16.20 3.80 -17.05
N CYS A 366 -16.59 3.41 -18.26
CA CYS A 366 -15.69 2.78 -19.23
C CYS A 366 -15.50 3.59 -20.53
N THR A 367 -15.92 4.85 -20.57
CA THR A 367 -15.69 5.74 -21.71
C THR A 367 -14.60 6.77 -21.39
N GLU A 368 -14.93 7.72 -20.54
CA GLU A 368 -14.03 8.75 -20.04
C GLU A 368 -14.46 9.11 -18.62
N ILE A 369 -13.52 9.14 -17.67
CA ILE A 369 -13.76 9.52 -16.28
C ILE A 369 -12.68 10.45 -15.76
N GLU A 370 -13.07 11.48 -15.04
CA GLU A 370 -12.14 12.31 -14.29
C GLU A 370 -11.83 11.68 -12.94
N VAL A 371 -10.55 11.71 -12.57
CA VAL A 371 -10.04 11.25 -11.28
C VAL A 371 -9.10 12.29 -10.70
N ILE A 372 -9.08 12.44 -9.39
CA ILE A 372 -8.21 13.38 -8.69
C ILE A 372 -7.21 12.57 -7.88
N ASN A 373 -5.93 12.89 -8.05
CA ASN A 373 -4.88 12.28 -7.26
C ASN A 373 -4.95 12.80 -5.81
N PRO A 374 -5.15 11.91 -4.82
CA PRO A 374 -5.33 12.33 -3.42
C PRO A 374 -4.07 12.90 -2.78
N PHE A 375 -2.88 12.77 -3.41
CA PHE A 375 -1.62 13.22 -2.83
C PHE A 375 -1.20 14.63 -3.28
N ASP A 376 -1.56 15.02 -4.50
CA ASP A 376 -1.12 16.30 -5.09
C ASP A 376 -2.27 17.10 -5.71
N ASN A 377 -3.50 16.59 -5.62
CA ASN A 377 -4.73 17.17 -6.16
C ASN A 377 -4.71 17.38 -7.69
N THR A 378 -3.82 16.69 -8.41
CA THR A 378 -3.83 16.75 -9.86
C THR A 378 -5.03 16.02 -10.43
N LYS A 379 -5.66 16.61 -11.44
CA LYS A 379 -6.72 15.95 -12.21
C LYS A 379 -6.12 15.10 -13.32
N HIS A 380 -6.66 13.89 -13.45
CA HIS A 380 -6.33 12.99 -14.54
C HIS A 380 -7.61 12.58 -15.25
N VAL A 381 -7.52 12.33 -16.54
CA VAL A 381 -8.61 11.77 -17.32
C VAL A 381 -8.22 10.37 -17.74
N LEU A 382 -9.01 9.38 -17.32
CA LEU A 382 -8.89 8.00 -17.79
C LEU A 382 -9.86 7.84 -18.95
N SER A 383 -9.38 7.34 -20.09
CA SER A 383 -10.18 7.18 -21.31
C SER A 383 -9.95 5.81 -21.94
N ALA A 384 -11.01 5.22 -22.44
CA ALA A 384 -10.95 4.01 -23.27
C ALA A 384 -10.31 4.26 -24.66
N GLY A 385 -10.24 5.50 -25.12
CA GLY A 385 -9.44 5.95 -26.26
C GLY A 385 -7.95 6.07 -25.90
N GLU A 386 -7.08 6.13 -26.89
CA GLU A 386 -5.63 6.22 -26.67
C GLU A 386 -5.23 7.52 -25.94
N THR A 387 -4.29 7.38 -24.98
CA THR A 387 -3.49 8.40 -24.30
C THR A 387 -4.11 9.09 -23.08
N GLN A 388 -3.47 8.86 -21.92
CA GLN A 388 -3.62 9.69 -20.70
C GLN A 388 -3.20 11.13 -21.01
N LYS A 389 -4.09 12.10 -20.76
CA LYS A 389 -3.72 13.52 -20.77
C LYS A 389 -3.62 14.01 -19.32
N GLU A 390 -2.44 14.46 -18.92
CA GLU A 390 -2.28 15.27 -17.72
C GLU A 390 -2.91 16.65 -17.96
N VAL A 391 -3.91 16.99 -17.18
CA VAL A 391 -4.49 18.33 -17.16
C VAL A 391 -3.95 19.06 -15.95
N LYS A 392 -3.07 20.04 -16.16
CA LYS A 392 -2.65 20.95 -15.09
C LYS A 392 -3.85 21.81 -14.68
N THR A 393 -4.23 21.72 -13.41
CA THR A 393 -5.30 22.54 -12.85
C THR A 393 -4.76 23.78 -12.20
N GLU A 394 -5.26 24.92 -12.62
CA GLU A 394 -5.26 26.16 -11.89
C GLU A 394 -6.52 26.16 -11.01
N ASP A 395 -6.34 26.29 -9.69
CA ASP A 395 -7.35 26.47 -8.64
C ASP A 395 -8.53 25.49 -8.58
N ILE A 396 -8.46 24.52 -7.69
CA ILE A 396 -9.60 23.63 -7.34
C ILE A 396 -10.33 24.26 -6.14
N ASP A 397 -11.59 24.66 -6.36
CA ASP A 397 -12.51 25.03 -5.29
C ASP A 397 -13.00 23.75 -4.57
N TYR A 398 -12.70 23.64 -3.27
CA TYR A 398 -13.03 22.49 -2.43
C TYR A 398 -14.50 22.40 -1.98
N GLY A 399 -15.37 23.31 -2.47
CA GLY A 399 -16.75 23.48 -1.97
C GLY A 399 -17.74 22.34 -2.19
N GLY A 400 -17.39 21.27 -2.91
CA GLY A 400 -18.33 20.26 -3.39
C GLY A 400 -18.27 18.85 -2.81
N TRP A 401 -17.45 18.57 -1.80
CA TRP A 401 -17.22 17.19 -1.34
C TRP A 401 -18.08 16.74 -0.14
N TYR A 402 -18.96 17.60 0.37
CA TYR A 402 -19.70 17.36 1.63
C TYR A 402 -21.23 17.55 1.56
N GLU A 403 -21.83 17.58 0.36
CA GLU A 403 -23.30 17.52 0.22
C GLU A 403 -23.82 16.10 0.03
#